data_0ac77eff3429ff038afe81b1a1fd058a
#
_entry.id   0ac77eff3429ff038afe81b1a1fd058a
#
_cell.length_a   1.000
_cell.length_b   1.000
_cell.length_c   1.000
_cell.angle_alpha   90.00
_cell.angle_beta   90.00
_cell.angle_gamma   90.00
#
_symmetry.space_group_name_H-M   'P 1'
#
loop_
_entity.id
_entity.type
_entity.pdbx_description
1 polymer ?
#
loop_
_entity_poly.entity_id
_entity_poly.type
_entity_poly.pdbx_seq_one_letter_code
_entity_poly.pdbx_strand_id
1 'polypeptide(L)'
;NALNTISCVCRENPDRARELILTLSSYYRQALENDQYMLSLHTELYHVASYLELEQARFEEKLVVELDVEDDLNCKVPSFILQPLVENAVRHGGDRTGARHVSISVHSVEGMAEISVADRGQGIPREVVLGLYTGQGKGVGLSNVHKRLKSIYGEDNGLKIETSEAGSRVWFRIPLEPEEIPVPSHEIKQEESYNEDSCD
;
A
#
# COMPACT_ATOMS: atom_id res chain seq x y z
N ASN A 1 0.33 2.25 17.19
CA ASN A 1 1.34 1.21 17.50
C ASN A 1 2.78 1.76 17.39
N ALA A 2 3.16 2.50 16.33
CA ALA A 2 4.52 3.02 16.14
C ALA A 2 5.01 3.87 17.32
N LEU A 3 4.19 4.80 17.84
CA LEU A 3 4.56 5.62 19.00
C LEU A 3 4.84 4.80 20.26
N ASN A 4 4.09 3.72 20.50
CA ASN A 4 4.34 2.84 21.64
C ASN A 4 5.67 2.08 21.48
N THR A 5 5.97 1.61 20.27
CA THR A 5 7.25 0.97 19.94
C THR A 5 8.40 1.93 20.19
N ILE A 6 8.32 3.16 19.65
CA ILE A 6 9.34 4.20 19.86
C ILE A 6 9.53 4.51 21.35
N SER A 7 8.45 4.59 22.12
CA SER A 7 8.51 4.82 23.57
C SER A 7 9.26 3.71 24.31
N CYS A 8 9.10 2.44 23.90
CA CYS A 8 9.89 1.34 24.45
C CYS A 8 11.36 1.45 24.08
N VAL A 9 11.66 1.68 22.80
CA VAL A 9 13.03 1.81 22.27
C VAL A 9 13.78 2.98 22.90
N CYS A 10 13.09 4.09 23.27
CA CYS A 10 13.71 5.25 23.93
C CYS A 10 14.52 4.90 25.18
N ARG A 11 14.14 3.84 25.92
CA ARG A 11 14.84 3.44 27.16
C ARG A 11 16.07 2.60 26.88
N GLU A 12 16.05 1.81 25.82
CA GLU A 12 17.08 0.82 25.51
C GLU A 12 18.12 1.39 24.52
N ASN A 13 17.64 2.11 23.51
CA ASN A 13 18.47 2.70 22.45
C ASN A 13 17.89 4.06 22.01
N PRO A 14 18.30 5.17 22.67
CA PRO A 14 17.81 6.52 22.36
C PRO A 14 18.13 6.98 20.93
N ASP A 15 19.27 6.56 20.37
CA ASP A 15 19.68 6.93 19.00
C ASP A 15 18.74 6.25 17.99
N ARG A 16 18.46 4.96 18.18
CA ARG A 16 17.48 4.24 17.33
C ARG A 16 16.07 4.82 17.47
N ALA A 17 15.67 5.22 18.67
CA ALA A 17 14.37 5.88 18.88
C ALA A 17 14.28 7.20 18.11
N ARG A 18 15.37 7.99 18.06
CA ARG A 18 15.44 9.23 17.27
C ARG A 18 15.29 8.96 15.77
N GLU A 19 15.98 7.95 15.25
CA GLU A 19 15.83 7.53 13.85
C GLU A 19 14.37 7.18 13.52
N LEU A 20 13.73 6.35 14.35
CA LEU A 20 12.33 5.96 14.17
C LEU A 20 11.36 7.13 14.24
N ILE A 21 11.64 8.15 15.06
CA ILE A 21 10.85 9.39 15.09
C ILE A 21 10.96 10.14 13.76
N LEU A 22 12.17 10.21 13.19
CA LEU A 22 12.41 10.87 11.90
C LEU A 22 11.71 10.10 10.76
N THR A 23 11.82 8.77 10.75
CA THR A 23 11.12 7.90 9.80
C THR A 23 9.61 8.07 9.89
N LEU A 24 9.04 8.09 11.11
CA LEU A 24 7.61 8.30 11.34
C LEU A 24 7.16 9.70 10.87
N SER A 25 7.96 10.73 11.15
CA SER A 25 7.68 12.10 10.72
C SER A 25 7.70 12.22 9.20
N SER A 26 8.69 11.61 8.53
CA SER A 26 8.77 11.56 7.07
C SER A 26 7.58 10.83 6.46
N TYR A 27 7.25 9.66 7.01
CA TYR A 27 6.10 8.86 6.58
C TYR A 27 4.78 9.65 6.62
N TYR A 28 4.48 10.32 7.74
CA TYR A 28 3.25 11.13 7.84
C TYR A 28 3.28 12.38 6.96
N ARG A 29 4.42 13.03 6.82
CA ARG A 29 4.55 14.19 5.93
C ARG A 29 4.23 13.81 4.50
N GLN A 30 4.77 12.71 4.00
CA GLN A 30 4.50 12.19 2.67
C GLN A 30 3.02 11.84 2.48
N ALA A 31 2.38 11.26 3.50
CA ALA A 31 0.95 10.94 3.46
C ALA A 31 0.05 12.19 3.41
N LEU A 32 0.50 13.31 4.00
CA LEU A 32 -0.29 14.56 4.08
C LEU A 32 -0.02 15.52 2.92
N GLU A 33 1.21 15.55 2.40
CA GLU A 33 1.63 16.48 1.34
C GLU A 33 1.41 15.92 -0.08
N ASN A 34 1.07 14.64 -0.19
CA ASN A 34 0.98 13.96 -1.47
C ASN A 34 -0.45 13.97 -2.02
N ASP A 35 -0.82 15.09 -2.66
CA ASP A 35 -2.09 15.24 -3.39
C ASP A 35 -2.09 14.55 -4.76
N GLN A 36 -0.98 13.90 -5.14
CA GLN A 36 -0.88 13.24 -6.43
C GLN A 36 -1.67 11.94 -6.45
N TYR A 37 -2.53 11.82 -7.46
CA TYR A 37 -3.32 10.61 -7.69
C TYR A 37 -2.46 9.41 -8.11
N MET A 38 -1.37 9.68 -8.86
CA MET A 38 -0.41 8.68 -9.36
C MET A 38 0.99 9.04 -8.90
N LEU A 39 1.74 8.05 -8.42
CA LEU A 39 3.13 8.16 -7.99
C LEU A 39 4.02 7.29 -8.87
N SER A 40 5.33 7.58 -8.90
CA SER A 40 6.28 6.59 -9.40
C SER A 40 6.26 5.35 -8.50
N LEU A 41 6.45 4.17 -9.09
CA LEU A 41 6.58 2.92 -8.33
C LEU A 41 7.68 3.04 -7.26
N HIS A 42 8.80 3.71 -7.60
CA HIS A 42 9.90 3.94 -6.67
C HIS A 42 9.45 4.74 -5.43
N THR A 43 8.64 5.77 -5.61
CA THR A 43 8.09 6.56 -4.49
C THR A 43 7.18 5.71 -3.61
N GLU A 44 6.34 4.88 -4.21
CA GLU A 44 5.44 3.98 -3.47
C GLU A 44 6.23 2.91 -2.69
N LEU A 45 7.27 2.34 -3.29
CA LEU A 45 8.18 1.41 -2.60
C LEU A 45 8.93 2.07 -1.44
N TYR A 46 9.32 3.34 -1.58
CA TYR A 46 9.93 4.10 -0.50
C TYR A 46 8.96 4.31 0.68
N HIS A 47 7.67 4.60 0.41
CA HIS A 47 6.63 4.69 1.44
C HIS A 47 6.46 3.36 2.18
N VAL A 48 6.43 2.26 1.43
CA VAL A 48 6.34 0.91 1.99
C VAL A 48 7.57 0.57 2.83
N ALA A 49 8.78 0.92 2.37
CA ALA A 49 10.01 0.70 3.13
C ALA A 49 10.01 1.44 4.47
N SER A 50 9.56 2.71 4.48
CA SER A 50 9.41 3.50 5.71
C SER A 50 8.43 2.86 6.70
N TYR A 51 7.30 2.35 6.21
CA TYR A 51 6.34 1.60 7.03
C TYR A 51 6.97 0.33 7.60
N LEU A 52 7.64 -0.47 6.76
CA LEU A 52 8.28 -1.72 7.18
C LEU A 52 9.39 -1.50 8.20
N GLU A 53 10.15 -0.42 8.11
CA GLU A 53 11.16 -0.05 9.12
C GLU A 53 10.53 0.16 10.52
N LEU A 54 9.38 0.84 10.58
CA LEU A 54 8.63 1.03 11.83
C LEU A 54 8.09 -0.28 12.39
N GLU A 55 7.59 -1.17 11.53
CA GLU A 55 7.11 -2.48 11.96
C GLU A 55 8.25 -3.44 12.33
N GLN A 56 9.42 -3.37 11.67
CA GLN A 56 10.61 -4.12 12.07
C GLN A 56 11.10 -3.71 13.46
N ALA A 57 11.06 -2.42 13.82
CA ALA A 57 11.35 -1.98 15.16
C ALA A 57 10.39 -2.54 16.21
N ARG A 58 9.16 -2.89 15.81
CA ARG A 58 8.14 -3.50 16.68
C ARG A 58 8.26 -5.00 16.81
N PHE A 59 8.56 -5.68 15.73
CA PHE A 59 8.59 -7.14 15.66
C PHE A 59 9.99 -7.71 15.76
N GLU A 60 11.00 -6.84 15.64
CA GLU A 60 12.43 -7.18 15.70
C GLU A 60 12.77 -8.29 14.69
N GLU A 61 13.51 -9.31 15.10
CA GLU A 61 13.92 -10.44 14.25
C GLU A 61 12.73 -11.30 13.74
N LYS A 62 11.53 -11.07 14.29
CA LYS A 62 10.32 -11.81 13.89
C LYS A 62 9.71 -11.30 12.58
N LEU A 63 10.12 -10.14 12.08
CA LEU A 63 9.68 -9.63 10.79
C LEU A 63 10.84 -9.71 9.79
N VAL A 64 10.76 -10.68 8.89
CA VAL A 64 11.66 -10.84 7.75
C VAL A 64 11.00 -10.25 6.52
N VAL A 65 11.70 -9.34 5.85
CA VAL A 65 11.23 -8.68 4.62
C VAL A 65 12.19 -9.00 3.49
N GLU A 66 11.66 -9.50 2.39
CA GLU A 66 12.37 -9.79 1.15
C GLU A 66 11.86 -8.83 0.06
N LEU A 67 12.78 -8.13 -0.62
CA LEU A 67 12.47 -7.25 -1.75
C LEU A 67 13.14 -7.82 -3.00
N ASP A 68 12.36 -8.09 -4.01
CA ASP A 68 12.80 -8.60 -5.32
C ASP A 68 12.19 -7.71 -6.41
N VAL A 69 12.90 -6.64 -6.72
CA VAL A 69 12.44 -5.59 -7.64
C VAL A 69 13.39 -5.55 -8.83
N GLU A 70 12.85 -5.78 -10.01
CA GLU A 70 13.59 -5.66 -11.27
C GLU A 70 14.02 -4.20 -11.48
N ASP A 71 15.30 -4.00 -11.83
CA ASP A 71 15.85 -2.69 -12.12
C ASP A 71 15.15 -2.03 -13.33
N ASP A 72 15.15 -0.71 -13.34
CA ASP A 72 14.65 0.13 -14.45
C ASP A 72 13.15 0.01 -14.80
N LEU A 73 12.33 -0.58 -13.93
CA LEU A 73 10.88 -0.56 -14.10
C LEU A 73 10.30 0.83 -13.83
N ASN A 74 10.17 1.61 -14.90
CA ASN A 74 9.57 2.94 -14.82
C ASN A 74 8.07 2.86 -15.09
N CYS A 75 7.27 2.80 -14.03
CA CYS A 75 5.81 2.86 -14.12
C CYS A 75 5.22 3.75 -13.02
N LYS A 76 4.03 4.25 -13.27
CA LYS A 76 3.24 4.99 -12.29
C LYS A 76 2.19 4.10 -11.69
N VAL A 77 2.02 4.21 -10.39
CA VAL A 77 1.01 3.47 -9.60
C VAL A 77 0.09 4.46 -8.91
N PRO A 78 -1.16 4.08 -8.62
CA PRO A 78 -2.02 4.90 -7.76
C PRO A 78 -1.37 5.07 -6.38
N SER A 79 -1.37 6.28 -5.84
CA SER A 79 -0.78 6.57 -4.52
C SER A 79 -1.37 5.66 -3.44
N PHE A 80 -0.55 5.17 -2.52
CA PHE A 80 -0.92 4.28 -1.42
C PHE A 80 -1.63 2.99 -1.87
N ILE A 81 -1.21 2.41 -3.03
CA ILE A 81 -1.79 1.16 -3.54
C ILE A 81 -1.11 -0.08 -2.92
N LEU A 82 0.19 -0.02 -2.67
CA LEU A 82 0.97 -1.13 -2.10
C LEU A 82 0.83 -1.21 -0.58
N GLN A 83 0.72 -0.08 0.08
CA GLN A 83 0.69 -0.03 1.54
C GLN A 83 -0.40 -0.94 2.15
N PRO A 84 -1.68 -0.93 1.71
CA PRO A 84 -2.69 -1.82 2.28
C PRO A 84 -2.39 -3.31 2.08
N LEU A 85 -1.68 -3.68 1.01
CA LEU A 85 -1.26 -5.05 0.76
C LEU A 85 -0.19 -5.48 1.77
N VAL A 86 0.82 -4.62 1.96
CA VAL A 86 1.92 -4.86 2.90
C VAL A 86 1.43 -4.84 4.35
N GLU A 87 0.57 -3.89 4.71
CA GLU A 87 -0.09 -3.87 6.03
C GLU A 87 -0.86 -5.17 6.32
N ASN A 88 -1.56 -5.68 5.31
CA ASN A 88 -2.29 -6.94 5.42
C ASN A 88 -1.32 -8.13 5.64
N ALA A 89 -0.24 -8.19 4.87
CA ALA A 89 0.79 -9.22 5.00
C ALA A 89 1.49 -9.17 6.37
N VAL A 90 1.88 -7.99 6.85
CA VAL A 90 2.48 -7.83 8.18
C VAL A 90 1.48 -8.19 9.30
N ARG A 91 0.21 -7.79 9.19
CA ARG A 91 -0.80 -8.03 10.22
C ARG A 91 -1.22 -9.48 10.33
N HIS A 92 -1.44 -10.14 9.19
CA HIS A 92 -2.05 -11.48 9.10
C HIS A 92 -1.06 -12.58 8.70
N GLY A 93 0.11 -12.20 8.17
CA GLY A 93 1.14 -13.13 7.70
C GLY A 93 2.00 -13.75 8.80
N GLY A 94 1.59 -13.69 10.06
CA GLY A 94 2.27 -14.35 11.17
C GLY A 94 2.01 -15.86 11.15
N ASP A 95 3.08 -16.64 11.25
CA ASP A 95 3.01 -18.09 11.46
C ASP A 95 2.64 -18.44 12.93
N ARG A 96 2.61 -19.74 13.25
CA ARG A 96 2.29 -20.22 14.61
C ARG A 96 3.33 -19.82 15.66
N THR A 97 4.53 -19.44 15.25
CA THR A 97 5.62 -18.97 16.15
C THR A 97 5.56 -17.46 16.35
N GLY A 98 4.74 -16.77 15.57
CA GLY A 98 4.64 -15.31 15.52
C GLY A 98 5.68 -14.67 14.57
N ALA A 99 6.49 -15.47 13.87
CA ALA A 99 7.37 -14.97 12.83
C ALA A 99 6.54 -14.53 11.60
N ARG A 100 6.97 -13.45 10.96
CA ARG A 100 6.33 -12.85 9.79
C ARG A 100 7.34 -12.81 8.66
N HIS A 101 6.97 -13.38 7.53
CA HIS A 101 7.74 -13.31 6.30
C HIS A 101 6.91 -12.57 5.27
N VAL A 102 7.41 -11.43 4.83
CA VAL A 102 6.76 -10.60 3.81
C VAL A 102 7.72 -10.49 2.63
N SER A 103 7.26 -10.90 1.46
CA SER A 103 8.02 -10.76 0.21
C SER A 103 7.28 -9.80 -0.71
N ILE A 104 7.99 -8.82 -1.24
CA ILE A 104 7.48 -7.86 -2.22
C ILE A 104 8.28 -8.09 -3.49
N SER A 105 7.60 -8.41 -4.58
CA SER A 105 8.26 -8.57 -5.87
C SER A 105 7.62 -7.70 -6.95
N VAL A 106 8.46 -7.17 -7.84
CA VAL A 106 8.05 -6.38 -8.99
C VAL A 106 8.86 -6.81 -10.19
N HIS A 107 8.19 -7.36 -11.19
CA HIS A 107 8.83 -7.84 -12.41
C HIS A 107 8.04 -7.45 -13.66
N SER A 108 8.76 -7.34 -14.77
CA SER A 108 8.14 -7.19 -16.09
C SER A 108 7.63 -8.53 -16.60
N VAL A 109 6.34 -8.60 -16.90
CA VAL A 109 5.68 -9.79 -17.45
C VAL A 109 4.81 -9.37 -18.64
N GLU A 110 5.14 -9.79 -19.83
CA GLU A 110 4.34 -9.52 -21.04
C GLU A 110 4.09 -8.02 -21.31
N GLY A 111 5.08 -7.16 -21.01
CA GLY A 111 4.96 -5.72 -21.16
C GLY A 111 4.17 -4.99 -20.08
N MET A 112 3.82 -5.70 -19.00
CA MET A 112 3.16 -5.17 -17.81
C MET A 112 4.08 -5.28 -16.59
N ALA A 113 4.01 -4.35 -15.66
CA ALA A 113 4.60 -4.55 -14.34
C ALA A 113 3.67 -5.42 -13.51
N GLU A 114 4.13 -6.62 -13.13
CA GLU A 114 3.47 -7.46 -12.14
C GLU A 114 4.04 -7.12 -10.76
N ILE A 115 3.17 -6.68 -9.87
CA ILE A 115 3.50 -6.26 -8.51
C ILE A 115 2.82 -7.23 -7.56
N SER A 116 3.59 -7.88 -6.69
CA SER A 116 3.04 -8.83 -5.74
C SER A 116 3.56 -8.63 -4.32
N VAL A 117 2.70 -8.93 -3.36
CA VAL A 117 3.02 -9.02 -1.93
C VAL A 117 2.61 -10.41 -1.46
N ALA A 118 3.56 -11.14 -0.90
CA ALA A 118 3.32 -12.48 -0.37
C ALA A 118 3.66 -12.57 1.12
N ASP A 119 2.97 -13.44 1.82
CA ASP A 119 3.21 -13.78 3.22
C ASP A 119 3.23 -15.30 3.43
N ARG A 120 3.79 -15.75 4.56
CA ARG A 120 3.80 -17.16 4.99
C ARG A 120 2.88 -17.41 6.18
N GLY A 121 1.80 -16.65 6.28
CA GLY A 121 0.81 -16.79 7.36
C GLY A 121 -0.19 -17.92 7.14
N GLN A 122 -1.36 -17.79 7.76
CA GLN A 122 -2.42 -18.80 7.71
C GLN A 122 -3.32 -18.69 6.45
N GLY A 123 -2.95 -17.81 5.52
CA GLY A 123 -3.74 -17.53 4.34
C GLY A 123 -4.92 -16.58 4.59
N ILE A 124 -5.54 -16.14 3.50
CA ILE A 124 -6.72 -15.28 3.52
C ILE A 124 -7.97 -16.16 3.53
N PRO A 125 -8.93 -15.98 4.47
CA PRO A 125 -10.16 -16.75 4.51
C PRO A 125 -10.94 -16.67 3.19
N ARG A 126 -11.50 -17.80 2.76
CA ARG A 126 -12.23 -17.91 1.49
C ARG A 126 -13.39 -16.90 1.38
N GLU A 127 -14.06 -16.60 2.47
CA GLU A 127 -15.13 -15.61 2.54
C GLU A 127 -14.64 -14.18 2.26
N VAL A 128 -13.40 -13.83 2.68
CA VAL A 128 -12.78 -12.55 2.37
C VAL A 128 -12.44 -12.47 0.88
N VAL A 129 -11.87 -13.53 0.32
CA VAL A 129 -11.57 -13.62 -1.12
C VAL A 129 -12.84 -13.53 -1.97
N LEU A 130 -13.88 -14.28 -1.63
CA LEU A 130 -15.17 -14.23 -2.31
C LEU A 130 -15.80 -12.84 -2.19
N GLY A 131 -15.77 -12.25 -0.99
CA GLY A 131 -16.30 -10.91 -0.74
C GLY A 131 -15.59 -9.82 -1.53
N LEU A 132 -14.30 -9.98 -1.81
CA LEU A 132 -13.54 -9.09 -2.68
C LEU A 132 -14.12 -9.06 -4.09
N TYR A 133 -14.35 -10.24 -4.69
CA TYR A 133 -14.83 -10.36 -6.07
C TYR A 133 -16.32 -10.09 -6.23
N THR A 134 -17.13 -10.31 -5.19
CA THR A 134 -18.58 -10.03 -5.22
C THR A 134 -18.95 -8.62 -4.77
N GLY A 135 -17.98 -7.84 -4.28
CA GLY A 135 -18.21 -6.49 -3.76
C GLY A 135 -18.88 -6.44 -2.38
N GLN A 136 -19.11 -7.59 -1.72
CA GLN A 136 -19.77 -7.72 -0.41
C GLN A 136 -18.80 -8.00 0.76
N GLY A 137 -17.49 -7.81 0.54
CA GLY A 137 -16.45 -8.20 1.49
C GLY A 137 -16.29 -7.26 2.68
N LYS A 138 -15.94 -7.84 3.83
CA LYS A 138 -15.62 -7.11 5.08
C LYS A 138 -14.18 -6.55 5.11
N GLY A 139 -13.31 -6.92 4.19
CA GLY A 139 -11.91 -6.47 4.11
C GLY A 139 -11.79 -5.11 3.42
N VAL A 140 -11.90 -4.00 4.18
CA VAL A 140 -11.94 -2.63 3.63
C VAL A 140 -10.69 -2.29 2.81
N GLY A 141 -9.48 -2.66 3.27
CA GLY A 141 -8.22 -2.32 2.61
C GLY A 141 -8.07 -2.95 1.22
N LEU A 142 -8.11 -4.29 1.13
CA LEU A 142 -7.98 -5.02 -0.15
C LEU A 142 -9.13 -4.70 -1.11
N SER A 143 -10.36 -4.53 -0.58
CA SER A 143 -11.52 -4.17 -1.41
C SER A 143 -11.37 -2.80 -2.05
N ASN A 144 -10.84 -1.82 -1.33
CA ASN A 144 -10.59 -0.49 -1.87
C ASN A 144 -9.50 -0.52 -2.95
N VAL A 145 -8.41 -1.25 -2.71
CA VAL A 145 -7.35 -1.45 -3.71
C VAL A 145 -7.92 -2.12 -4.96
N HIS A 146 -8.67 -3.21 -4.81
CA HIS A 146 -9.28 -3.94 -5.93
C HIS A 146 -10.18 -3.04 -6.79
N LYS A 147 -11.10 -2.30 -6.16
CA LYS A 147 -12.00 -1.36 -6.85
C LYS A 147 -11.23 -0.25 -7.54
N ARG A 148 -10.19 0.30 -6.88
CA ARG A 148 -9.39 1.38 -7.44
C ARG A 148 -8.61 0.92 -8.68
N LEU A 149 -8.00 -0.26 -8.64
CA LEU A 149 -7.32 -0.84 -9.81
C LEU A 149 -8.28 -1.05 -10.97
N LYS A 150 -9.46 -1.61 -10.72
CA LYS A 150 -10.50 -1.78 -11.76
C LYS A 150 -10.98 -0.46 -12.33
N SER A 151 -11.16 0.57 -11.50
CA SER A 151 -11.58 1.90 -11.95
C SER A 151 -10.55 2.59 -12.84
N ILE A 152 -9.25 2.35 -12.60
CA ILE A 152 -8.17 3.00 -13.34
C ILE A 152 -7.78 2.21 -14.60
N TYR A 153 -7.62 0.88 -14.45
CA TYR A 153 -7.05 0.02 -15.49
C TYR A 153 -8.06 -0.91 -16.15
N GLY A 154 -9.34 -0.80 -15.80
CA GLY A 154 -10.42 -1.63 -16.36
C GLY A 154 -10.79 -2.84 -15.50
N GLU A 155 -11.96 -3.42 -15.80
CA GLU A 155 -12.61 -4.45 -15.00
C GLU A 155 -11.75 -5.72 -14.77
N ASP A 156 -10.88 -6.07 -15.69
CA ASP A 156 -10.03 -7.26 -15.63
C ASP A 156 -8.75 -7.07 -14.80
N ASN A 157 -8.42 -5.83 -14.45
CA ASN A 157 -7.16 -5.45 -13.80
C ASN A 157 -7.26 -5.25 -12.27
N GLY A 158 -8.20 -5.90 -11.62
CA GLY A 158 -8.28 -5.91 -10.16
C GLY A 158 -7.25 -6.83 -9.50
N LEU A 159 -7.17 -6.81 -8.16
CA LEU A 159 -6.32 -7.72 -7.39
C LEU A 159 -6.62 -9.18 -7.73
N LYS A 160 -5.56 -9.96 -7.83
CA LYS A 160 -5.56 -11.43 -7.87
C LYS A 160 -5.04 -11.96 -6.53
N ILE A 161 -5.63 -13.05 -6.04
CA ILE A 161 -5.28 -13.65 -4.75
C ILE A 161 -5.07 -15.13 -4.93
N GLU A 162 -3.91 -15.58 -4.53
CA GLU A 162 -3.56 -16.98 -4.33
C GLU A 162 -3.39 -17.19 -2.83
N THR A 163 -4.05 -18.16 -2.24
CA THR A 163 -4.02 -18.37 -0.80
C THR A 163 -4.13 -19.85 -0.44
N SER A 164 -3.41 -20.24 0.61
CA SER A 164 -3.40 -21.57 1.20
C SER A 164 -3.12 -21.48 2.71
N GLU A 165 -3.11 -22.62 3.40
CA GLU A 165 -2.69 -22.69 4.81
C GLU A 165 -1.19 -22.37 5.02
N ALA A 166 -0.40 -22.24 3.95
CA ALA A 166 1.02 -21.91 3.98
C ALA A 166 1.30 -20.42 3.67
N GLY A 167 0.26 -19.60 3.50
CA GLY A 167 0.38 -18.19 3.23
C GLY A 167 -0.49 -17.67 2.08
N SER A 168 -0.29 -16.42 1.73
CA SER A 168 -1.02 -15.77 0.65
C SER A 168 -0.07 -15.00 -0.26
N ARG A 169 -0.48 -14.86 -1.51
CA ARG A 169 0.10 -13.95 -2.50
C ARG A 169 -1.03 -13.09 -3.08
N VAL A 170 -0.89 -11.79 -2.94
CA VAL A 170 -1.81 -10.80 -3.50
C VAL A 170 -1.04 -10.01 -4.55
N TRP A 171 -1.55 -9.95 -5.76
CA TRP A 171 -0.85 -9.33 -6.87
C TRP A 171 -1.78 -8.66 -7.88
N PHE A 172 -1.21 -7.79 -8.70
CA PHE A 172 -1.89 -7.12 -9.82
C PHE A 172 -0.88 -6.77 -10.90
N ARG A 173 -1.39 -6.46 -12.10
CA ARG A 173 -0.59 -6.01 -13.23
C ARG A 173 -1.02 -4.62 -13.67
N ILE A 174 -0.06 -3.81 -14.06
CA ILE A 174 -0.27 -2.47 -14.61
C ILE A 174 0.63 -2.26 -15.84
N PRO A 175 0.25 -1.38 -16.79
CA PRO A 175 1.10 -1.05 -17.91
C PRO A 175 2.44 -0.45 -17.47
N LEU A 176 3.55 -0.86 -18.12
CA LEU A 176 4.88 -0.27 -17.90
C LEU A 176 4.98 1.14 -18.49
N GLU A 177 4.36 1.38 -19.66
CA GLU A 177 4.28 2.71 -20.22
C GLU A 177 3.04 3.42 -19.66
N PRO A 178 3.18 4.67 -19.20
CA PRO A 178 2.02 5.43 -18.74
C PRO A 178 1.16 5.78 -19.95
N GLU A 179 0.08 5.04 -20.20
CA GLU A 179 -1.03 5.62 -20.94
C GLU A 179 -1.46 6.89 -20.20
N GLU A 180 -1.80 7.96 -20.94
CA GLU A 180 -2.39 9.16 -20.33
C GLU A 180 -3.69 8.75 -19.65
N ILE A 181 -3.61 8.48 -18.34
CA ILE A 181 -4.77 8.11 -17.55
C ILE A 181 -5.63 9.37 -17.41
N PRO A 182 -6.88 9.35 -17.91
CA PRO A 182 -7.74 10.52 -17.77
C PRO A 182 -7.93 10.81 -16.28
N VAL A 183 -7.43 11.94 -15.83
CA VAL A 183 -7.75 12.45 -14.50
C VAL A 183 -9.25 12.72 -14.48
N PRO A 184 -10.04 12.12 -13.56
CA PRO A 184 -11.44 12.48 -13.44
C PRO A 184 -11.54 13.98 -13.23
N SER A 185 -12.12 14.71 -14.18
CA SER A 185 -12.41 16.12 -14.04
C SER A 185 -13.48 16.25 -12.96
N HIS A 186 -13.06 16.54 -11.73
CA HIS A 186 -13.95 17.14 -10.77
C HIS A 186 -14.27 18.55 -11.30
N GLU A 187 -15.41 18.70 -11.96
CA GLU A 187 -16.01 20.00 -12.16
C GLU A 187 -16.18 20.64 -10.77
N ILE A 188 -15.25 21.51 -10.45
CA ILE A 188 -15.47 22.50 -9.39
C ILE A 188 -16.56 23.41 -9.98
N LYS A 189 -17.81 23.16 -9.64
CA LYS A 189 -18.86 24.16 -9.80
C LYS A 189 -18.46 25.32 -8.92
N GLN A 190 -17.84 26.32 -9.52
CA GLN A 190 -17.78 27.67 -8.96
C GLN A 190 -19.23 28.16 -8.91
N GLU A 191 -19.81 28.20 -7.73
CA GLU A 191 -20.97 29.02 -7.46
C GLU A 191 -20.51 30.50 -7.51
N GLU A 192 -20.59 31.07 -8.73
CA GLU A 192 -20.70 32.51 -8.88
C GLU A 192 -22.10 32.91 -8.41
N SER A 193 -22.18 33.65 -7.30
CA SER A 193 -23.07 34.78 -7.15
C SER A 193 -22.99 35.34 -5.72
N TYR A 194 -22.15 36.28 -5.50
CA TYR A 194 -22.47 37.38 -4.56
C TYR A 194 -22.68 38.63 -5.37
N ASN A 195 -23.95 38.93 -5.62
CA ASN A 195 -24.37 40.23 -6.07
C ASN A 195 -24.10 41.25 -4.98
N GLU A 196 -23.18 42.18 -5.24
CA GLU A 196 -23.22 43.53 -4.68
C GLU A 196 -24.36 44.30 -5.35
N ASP A 197 -25.31 44.69 -4.57
CA ASP A 197 -26.19 45.87 -4.74
C ASP A 197 -26.94 46.04 -3.42
N SER A 198 -26.82 47.09 -2.66
CA SER A 198 -27.02 48.49 -2.90
C SER A 198 -26.68 49.31 -1.65
N CYS A 199 -25.95 50.38 -1.85
CA CYS A 199 -26.03 51.57 -1.01
C CYS A 199 -27.41 52.22 -1.17
N ASP A 200 -28.04 52.56 -0.04
CA ASP A 200 -28.66 53.86 0.22
C ASP A 200 -28.86 54.00 1.73
#